data_b3d4ac10ea231c29d73f97407db913ca
#
_entry.id   b3d4ac10ea231c29d73f97407db913ca
#
_cell.length_a   1.000
_cell.length_b   1.000
_cell.length_c   1.000
_cell.angle_alpha   90.00
_cell.angle_beta   90.00
_cell.angle_gamma   90.00
#
_symmetry.space_group_name_H-M   'P 1'
#
loop_
_entity.id
_entity.type
_entity.pdbx_description
1 polymer ?
#
loop_
_entity_poly.entity_id
_entity_poly.type
_entity_poly.pdbx_seq_one_letter_code
_entity_poly.pdbx_strand_id
1 'polypeptide(L)'
;MATLTLAHRELYRRAPDERFPSLDALLDFSREQQRQSRDLWKPPGQLQVGEDDFGQVQLRTGSEGSLRLNDWSFSQLCRLSMVSKDTVNRVSGETASRILRETLPQGDRPLQLLATGDRLRSVHGVTYSRLWNADLLAAVRDTAVDYGPPQTAFNEATGLYCGEQDLFAFLIDPTGWIEVGGEHFCPGFFVWNSEVGKRSLGIQTFWFQKVCCNHLVWDAMDVTEFTRKHTGNVRESLNDIRQLIELQAAKRDARRDSFAAIIRKSMQEKLGNDAEEVTKLLLKHDLGKDAVTRAVKQLGENGKPFTLWNLVDALTQQNVSLTYAGDRTEADQKVAKLLGLSA
;
A
#
# COMPACT_ATOMS: atom_id res chain seq x y z
N MET A 1 -41.00 8.04 -11.56
CA MET A 1 -40.20 7.22 -10.63
C MET A 1 -38.80 7.77 -10.66
N ALA A 2 -38.35 8.42 -9.61
CA ALA A 2 -36.96 8.86 -9.49
C ALA A 2 -36.09 7.60 -9.41
N THR A 3 -35.26 7.39 -10.39
CA THR A 3 -34.36 6.24 -10.45
C THR A 3 -33.34 6.33 -9.30
N LEU A 4 -33.43 5.43 -8.35
CA LEU A 4 -32.45 5.24 -7.25
C LEU A 4 -30.98 5.08 -7.70
N THR A 5 -30.74 4.99 -8.99
CA THR A 5 -29.43 4.87 -9.63
C THR A 5 -28.53 6.10 -9.48
N LEU A 6 -29.08 7.31 -9.25
CA LEU A 6 -28.27 8.51 -9.03
C LEU A 6 -27.68 8.62 -7.61
N ALA A 7 -28.26 7.92 -6.63
CA ALA A 7 -27.80 7.95 -5.23
C ALA A 7 -26.48 7.19 -4.99
N HIS A 8 -25.92 6.52 -5.98
CA HIS A 8 -24.68 5.74 -5.86
C HIS A 8 -23.51 6.27 -6.71
N ARG A 9 -23.66 7.42 -7.36
CA ARG A 9 -22.57 8.03 -8.13
C ARG A 9 -21.66 8.79 -7.19
N GLU A 10 -20.47 8.25 -6.97
CA GLU A 10 -19.42 8.93 -6.20
C GLU A 10 -18.79 10.07 -7.02
N LEU A 11 -18.55 11.21 -6.36
CA LEU A 11 -17.81 12.34 -6.96
C LEU A 11 -16.36 11.97 -7.21
N TYR A 12 -15.75 11.26 -6.25
CA TYR A 12 -14.36 10.82 -6.32
C TYR A 12 -14.23 9.35 -5.96
N ARG A 13 -13.43 8.65 -6.77
CA ARG A 13 -13.05 7.27 -6.57
C ARG A 13 -11.54 7.14 -6.72
N ARG A 14 -10.89 6.39 -5.83
CA ARG A 14 -9.46 6.11 -5.95
C ARG A 14 -9.18 5.40 -7.28
N ALA A 15 -8.22 5.94 -8.06
CA ALA A 15 -7.73 5.29 -9.25
C ALA A 15 -6.90 4.03 -8.88
N PRO A 16 -6.88 2.98 -9.72
CA PRO A 16 -5.99 1.84 -9.54
C PRO A 16 -4.52 2.30 -9.52
N ASP A 17 -3.68 1.55 -8.79
CA ASP A 17 -2.24 1.80 -8.78
C ASP A 17 -1.64 1.49 -10.15
N GLU A 18 -0.75 2.35 -10.65
CA GLU A 18 0.04 2.12 -11.84
C GLU A 18 1.14 1.10 -11.55
N ARG A 19 1.49 0.29 -12.57
CA ARG A 19 2.50 -0.77 -12.49
C ARG A 19 3.66 -0.43 -13.40
N PHE A 20 4.88 -0.75 -12.94
CA PHE A 20 6.09 -0.39 -13.64
C PHE A 20 6.95 -1.62 -13.97
N PRO A 21 7.55 -1.68 -15.18
CA PRO A 21 8.34 -2.83 -15.61
C PRO A 21 9.73 -2.88 -14.97
N SER A 22 10.26 -1.75 -14.48
CA SER A 22 11.55 -1.66 -13.85
C SER A 22 11.61 -0.58 -12.79
N LEU A 23 12.59 -0.69 -11.88
CA LEU A 23 12.85 0.33 -10.86
C LEU A 23 13.20 1.69 -11.49
N ASP A 24 13.95 1.70 -12.59
CA ASP A 24 14.26 2.93 -13.31
C ASP A 24 13.03 3.59 -13.90
N ALA A 25 12.10 2.82 -14.49
CA ALA A 25 10.86 3.36 -15.01
C ALA A 25 10.00 4.00 -13.88
N LEU A 26 9.94 3.35 -12.72
CA LEU A 26 9.23 3.89 -11.54
C LEU A 26 9.93 5.15 -11.00
N LEU A 27 11.27 5.16 -10.98
CA LEU A 27 12.07 6.31 -10.56
C LEU A 27 11.89 7.51 -11.50
N ASP A 28 11.92 7.29 -12.81
CA ASP A 28 11.74 8.35 -13.80
C ASP A 28 10.32 8.93 -13.75
N PHE A 29 9.31 8.10 -13.59
CA PHE A 29 7.93 8.54 -13.32
C PHE A 29 7.86 9.42 -12.04
N SER A 30 8.49 8.97 -10.95
CA SER A 30 8.48 9.69 -9.68
C SER A 30 9.22 11.03 -9.77
N ARG A 31 10.32 11.10 -10.52
CA ARG A 31 11.07 12.34 -10.79
C ARG A 31 10.25 13.34 -11.61
N GLU A 32 9.53 12.85 -12.63
CA GLU A 32 8.64 13.70 -13.43
C GLU A 32 7.52 14.25 -12.59
N GLN A 33 6.88 13.40 -11.77
CA GLN A 33 5.82 13.82 -10.86
C GLN A 33 6.34 14.86 -9.86
N GLN A 34 7.54 14.69 -9.31
CA GLN A 34 8.18 15.66 -8.42
C GLN A 34 8.42 17.00 -9.13
N ARG A 35 8.96 16.99 -10.35
CA ARG A 35 9.22 18.22 -11.14
C ARG A 35 7.96 19.01 -11.44
N GLN A 36 6.83 18.34 -11.68
CA GLN A 36 5.53 18.96 -11.95
C GLN A 36 4.80 19.38 -10.68
N SER A 37 5.31 19.01 -9.51
CA SER A 37 4.66 19.25 -8.23
C SER A 37 5.17 20.54 -7.57
N ARG A 38 4.27 21.20 -6.84
CA ARG A 38 4.59 22.37 -6.03
C ARG A 38 3.84 22.36 -4.70
N ASP A 39 4.47 22.86 -3.66
CA ASP A 39 3.84 23.10 -2.37
C ASP A 39 3.32 24.56 -2.33
N LEU A 40 2.04 24.70 -2.02
CA LEU A 40 1.38 25.99 -1.82
C LEU A 40 1.01 26.12 -0.34
N TRP A 41 1.37 27.24 0.28
CA TRP A 41 1.05 27.52 1.66
C TRP A 41 -0.07 28.54 1.72
N LYS A 42 -1.26 28.13 2.18
CA LYS A 42 -2.45 28.99 2.22
C LYS A 42 -3.18 28.79 3.56
N PRO A 43 -3.57 29.88 4.23
CA PRO A 43 -4.49 29.77 5.36
C PRO A 43 -5.86 29.29 4.88
N PRO A 44 -6.62 28.55 5.71
CA PRO A 44 -7.93 28.02 5.34
C PRO A 44 -8.90 29.07 4.83
N GLY A 45 -8.90 30.28 5.41
CA GLY A 45 -9.77 31.36 4.98
C GLY A 45 -9.52 31.87 3.55
N GLN A 46 -8.40 31.52 2.93
CA GLN A 46 -8.11 31.84 1.52
C GLN A 46 -8.51 30.71 0.56
N LEU A 47 -9.00 29.59 1.08
CA LEU A 47 -9.43 28.46 0.28
C LEU A 47 -10.91 28.61 -0.06
N GLN A 48 -11.22 28.67 -1.34
CA GLN A 48 -12.59 28.73 -1.82
C GLN A 48 -12.96 27.42 -2.49
N VAL A 49 -13.95 26.73 -1.95
CA VAL A 49 -14.48 25.51 -2.56
C VAL A 49 -15.59 25.88 -3.55
N GLY A 50 -15.50 25.34 -4.74
CA GLY A 50 -16.49 25.51 -5.80
C GLY A 50 -16.63 24.23 -6.61
N GLU A 51 -17.37 24.30 -7.68
CA GLU A 51 -17.45 23.24 -8.70
C GLU A 51 -16.93 23.73 -10.04
N ASP A 52 -16.50 22.79 -10.87
CA ASP A 52 -16.17 23.04 -12.26
C ASP A 52 -17.42 22.89 -13.15
N ASP A 53 -17.25 23.09 -14.47
CA ASP A 53 -18.34 23.03 -15.45
C ASP A 53 -18.93 21.59 -15.58
N PHE A 54 -18.26 20.57 -15.02
CA PHE A 54 -18.70 19.18 -15.00
C PHE A 54 -19.34 18.76 -13.67
N GLY A 55 -19.49 19.71 -12.72
CA GLY A 55 -20.05 19.45 -11.39
C GLY A 55 -19.08 18.72 -10.47
N GLN A 56 -17.75 18.77 -10.73
CA GLN A 56 -16.74 18.24 -9.83
C GLN A 56 -16.31 19.32 -8.84
N VAL A 57 -16.11 18.93 -7.59
CA VAL A 57 -15.62 19.85 -6.55
C VAL A 57 -14.18 20.25 -6.85
N GLN A 58 -13.87 21.52 -6.80
CA GLN A 58 -12.53 22.07 -6.98
C GLN A 58 -12.18 23.06 -5.88
N LEU A 59 -10.89 23.23 -5.64
CA LEU A 59 -10.37 24.18 -4.69
C LEU A 59 -9.74 25.38 -5.43
N ARG A 60 -10.26 26.58 -5.20
CA ARG A 60 -9.68 27.82 -5.73
C ARG A 60 -8.74 28.43 -4.69
N THR A 61 -7.56 28.80 -5.11
CA THR A 61 -6.47 29.29 -4.24
C THR A 61 -6.06 30.74 -4.58
N GLY A 62 -7.01 31.56 -4.98
CA GLY A 62 -6.77 32.94 -5.38
C GLY A 62 -5.96 33.05 -6.68
N SER A 63 -4.76 33.61 -6.64
CA SER A 63 -3.90 33.83 -7.80
C SER A 63 -3.38 32.57 -8.49
N GLU A 64 -3.40 31.42 -7.81
CA GLU A 64 -2.87 30.15 -8.32
C GLU A 64 -3.87 29.36 -9.19
N GLY A 65 -5.08 29.89 -9.33
CA GLY A 65 -6.13 29.25 -10.12
C GLY A 65 -6.92 28.19 -9.35
N SER A 66 -7.57 27.30 -10.11
CA SER A 66 -8.39 26.21 -9.58
C SER A 66 -7.62 24.89 -9.60
N LEU A 67 -7.72 24.12 -8.51
CA LEU A 67 -7.13 22.81 -8.35
C LEU A 67 -8.24 21.75 -8.28
N ARG A 68 -8.23 20.80 -9.17
CA ARG A 68 -9.11 19.62 -9.16
C ARG A 68 -8.68 18.69 -8.03
N LEU A 69 -9.64 18.15 -7.31
CA LEU A 69 -9.38 17.18 -6.26
C LEU A 69 -9.16 15.77 -6.83
N ASN A 70 -8.49 14.92 -6.08
CA ASN A 70 -8.54 13.48 -6.22
C ASN A 70 -9.25 12.86 -5.01
N ASP A 71 -9.41 11.55 -4.96
CA ASP A 71 -10.06 10.85 -3.85
C ASP A 71 -9.41 11.15 -2.51
N TRP A 72 -8.08 11.23 -2.46
CA TRP A 72 -7.33 11.47 -1.22
C TRP A 72 -7.45 12.91 -0.73
N SER A 73 -7.21 13.90 -1.58
CA SER A 73 -7.32 15.30 -1.20
C SER A 73 -8.77 15.69 -0.81
N PHE A 74 -9.76 15.12 -1.51
CA PHE A 74 -11.17 15.23 -1.11
C PHE A 74 -11.42 14.64 0.28
N SER A 75 -10.88 13.44 0.54
CA SER A 75 -10.94 12.81 1.87
C SER A 75 -10.32 13.69 2.96
N GLN A 76 -9.19 14.34 2.66
CA GLN A 76 -8.53 15.24 3.61
C GLN A 76 -9.33 16.53 3.86
N LEU A 77 -9.94 17.10 2.82
CA LEU A 77 -10.84 18.26 2.99
C LEU A 77 -12.07 17.89 3.83
N CYS A 78 -12.70 16.74 3.57
CA CYS A 78 -13.82 16.27 4.40
C CYS A 78 -13.40 16.11 5.87
N ARG A 79 -12.21 15.53 6.13
CA ARG A 79 -11.68 15.39 7.48
C ARG A 79 -11.40 16.75 8.13
N LEU A 80 -10.81 17.68 7.39
CA LEU A 80 -10.55 19.05 7.87
C LEU A 80 -11.85 19.78 8.25
N SER A 81 -12.90 19.54 7.47
CA SER A 81 -14.26 20.06 7.68
C SER A 81 -15.08 19.29 8.72
N MET A 82 -14.53 18.18 9.28
CA MET A 82 -15.21 17.26 10.21
C MET A 82 -16.53 16.69 9.65
N VAL A 83 -16.60 16.46 8.35
CA VAL A 83 -17.77 15.86 7.68
C VAL A 83 -17.45 14.46 7.17
N SER A 84 -18.48 13.59 7.06
CA SER A 84 -18.32 12.24 6.52
C SER A 84 -18.01 12.28 5.03
N LYS A 85 -16.85 11.77 4.63
CA LYS A 85 -16.49 11.62 3.22
C LYS A 85 -17.54 10.81 2.45
N ASP A 86 -17.97 9.68 3.00
CA ASP A 86 -18.92 8.78 2.32
C ASP A 86 -20.26 9.44 2.05
N THR A 87 -20.70 10.33 2.94
CA THR A 87 -21.92 11.11 2.75
C THR A 87 -21.71 12.18 1.69
N VAL A 88 -20.66 12.99 1.82
CA VAL A 88 -20.38 14.10 0.90
C VAL A 88 -20.02 13.60 -0.49
N ASN A 89 -19.42 12.42 -0.62
CA ASN A 89 -19.06 11.82 -1.91
C ASN A 89 -20.28 11.37 -2.75
N ARG A 90 -21.47 11.22 -2.11
CA ARG A 90 -22.71 10.73 -2.76
C ARG A 90 -23.74 11.82 -3.06
N VAL A 91 -23.46 13.07 -2.74
CA VAL A 91 -24.31 14.21 -3.09
C VAL A 91 -23.85 14.87 -4.39
N SER A 92 -24.60 15.86 -4.90
CA SER A 92 -24.16 16.65 -6.07
C SER A 92 -22.91 17.47 -5.72
N GLY A 93 -22.10 17.82 -6.74
CA GLY A 93 -20.94 18.70 -6.56
C GLY A 93 -21.31 20.05 -5.95
N GLU A 94 -22.46 20.61 -6.32
CA GLU A 94 -22.99 21.83 -5.73
C GLU A 94 -23.22 21.68 -4.22
N THR A 95 -23.92 20.61 -3.81
CA THR A 95 -24.18 20.33 -2.39
C THR A 95 -22.88 20.05 -1.64
N ALA A 96 -21.97 19.24 -2.20
CA ALA A 96 -20.67 18.96 -1.60
C ALA A 96 -19.83 20.23 -1.42
N SER A 97 -19.78 21.09 -2.45
CA SER A 97 -19.08 22.37 -2.41
C SER A 97 -19.66 23.31 -1.35
N ARG A 98 -20.99 23.33 -1.20
CA ARG A 98 -21.67 24.12 -0.18
C ARG A 98 -21.35 23.62 1.22
N ILE A 99 -21.44 22.30 1.45
CA ILE A 99 -21.09 21.69 2.75
C ILE A 99 -19.64 22.08 3.13
N LEU A 100 -18.69 21.88 2.22
CA LEU A 100 -17.28 22.18 2.50
C LEU A 100 -17.04 23.66 2.74
N ARG A 101 -17.68 24.57 2.00
CA ARG A 101 -17.57 26.04 2.24
C ARG A 101 -18.08 26.46 3.62
N GLU A 102 -19.15 25.84 4.09
CA GLU A 102 -19.78 26.18 5.38
C GLU A 102 -19.03 25.56 6.57
N THR A 103 -18.25 24.48 6.35
CA THR A 103 -17.63 23.69 7.43
C THR A 103 -16.11 23.75 7.45
N LEU A 104 -15.44 24.25 6.41
CA LEU A 104 -13.99 24.47 6.43
C LEU A 104 -13.61 25.43 7.55
N PRO A 105 -12.57 25.13 8.34
CA PRO A 105 -12.14 26.00 9.43
C PRO A 105 -11.73 27.39 8.89
N GLN A 106 -12.07 28.40 9.63
CA GLN A 106 -11.67 29.79 9.39
C GLN A 106 -10.51 30.13 10.33
N GLY A 107 -9.28 30.05 9.84
CA GLY A 107 -8.11 30.30 10.68
C GLY A 107 -6.92 30.75 9.85
N ASP A 108 -5.93 31.35 10.51
CA ASP A 108 -4.74 31.90 9.85
C ASP A 108 -3.57 30.92 9.77
N ARG A 109 -3.66 29.78 10.47
CA ARG A 109 -2.61 28.77 10.44
C ARG A 109 -2.55 28.13 9.05
N PRO A 110 -1.44 28.29 8.29
CA PRO A 110 -1.39 27.84 6.92
C PRO A 110 -1.47 26.34 6.79
N LEU A 111 -2.08 25.89 5.69
CA LEU A 111 -2.06 24.52 5.21
C LEU A 111 -1.05 24.39 4.08
N GLN A 112 -0.38 23.26 4.02
CA GLN A 112 0.48 22.85 2.92
C GLN A 112 -0.34 22.07 1.91
N LEU A 113 -0.48 22.62 0.71
CA LEU A 113 -1.20 22.02 -0.40
C LEU A 113 -0.19 21.48 -1.40
N LEU A 114 -0.18 20.19 -1.66
CA LEU A 114 0.62 19.60 -2.74
C LEU A 114 -0.20 19.62 -4.02
N ALA A 115 0.25 20.37 -5.01
CA ALA A 115 -0.35 20.40 -6.34
C ALA A 115 0.62 19.83 -7.39
N THR A 116 0.09 19.03 -8.33
CA THR A 116 0.80 18.58 -9.55
C THR A 116 -0.01 19.02 -10.75
N GLY A 117 0.53 19.96 -11.54
CA GLY A 117 -0.24 20.65 -12.56
C GLY A 117 -1.44 21.37 -11.94
N ASP A 118 -2.64 21.06 -12.41
CA ASP A 118 -3.92 21.58 -11.93
C ASP A 118 -4.61 20.66 -10.89
N ARG A 119 -3.95 19.60 -10.42
CA ARG A 119 -4.51 18.63 -9.48
C ARG A 119 -3.96 18.83 -8.07
N LEU A 120 -4.85 18.94 -7.10
CA LEU A 120 -4.52 18.91 -5.68
C LEU A 120 -4.34 17.45 -5.24
N ARG A 121 -3.13 17.09 -4.84
CA ARG A 121 -2.80 15.73 -4.37
C ARG A 121 -3.02 15.56 -2.86
N SER A 122 -2.70 16.58 -2.06
CA SER A 122 -2.89 16.51 -0.60
C SER A 122 -2.98 17.86 0.08
N VAL A 123 -3.52 17.83 1.32
CA VAL A 123 -3.65 18.95 2.23
C VAL A 123 -3.11 18.55 3.59
N HIS A 124 -2.12 19.28 4.11
CA HIS A 124 -1.46 18.98 5.38
C HIS A 124 -1.34 20.22 6.28
N GLY A 125 -1.11 19.98 7.57
CA GLY A 125 -0.69 21.01 8.50
C GLY A 125 0.82 21.29 8.41
N VAL A 126 1.28 22.32 9.12
CA VAL A 126 2.67 22.82 9.11
C VAL A 126 3.72 21.82 9.64
N THR A 127 3.31 20.79 10.33
CA THR A 127 4.24 19.79 10.89
C THR A 127 4.54 18.63 9.93
N TYR A 128 3.87 18.59 8.77
CA TYR A 128 4.10 17.56 7.77
C TYR A 128 5.43 17.81 7.05
N SER A 129 6.26 16.78 6.99
CA SER A 129 7.53 16.77 6.26
C SER A 129 7.45 15.73 5.14
N ARG A 130 7.55 16.19 3.90
CA ARG A 130 7.47 15.33 2.72
C ARG A 130 8.78 14.64 2.44
N LEU A 131 8.73 13.34 2.19
CA LEU A 131 9.78 12.62 1.48
C LEU A 131 9.26 12.30 0.08
N TRP A 132 10.01 12.70 -0.94
CA TRP A 132 9.66 12.39 -2.31
C TRP A 132 9.93 10.92 -2.63
N ASN A 133 9.04 10.31 -3.40
CA ASN A 133 9.21 8.96 -3.92
C ASN A 133 10.52 8.83 -4.71
N ALA A 134 10.86 9.85 -5.50
CA ALA A 134 12.10 9.91 -6.26
C ALA A 134 13.35 9.83 -5.38
N ASP A 135 13.36 10.51 -4.21
CA ASP A 135 14.50 10.46 -3.28
C ASP A 135 14.67 9.06 -2.66
N LEU A 136 13.53 8.41 -2.27
CA LEU A 136 13.54 7.06 -1.76
C LEU A 136 14.03 6.06 -2.81
N LEU A 137 13.45 6.10 -4.01
CA LEU A 137 13.79 5.16 -5.07
C LEU A 137 15.23 5.32 -5.56
N ALA A 138 15.77 6.55 -5.60
CA ALA A 138 17.16 6.78 -5.89
C ALA A 138 18.07 6.14 -4.83
N ALA A 139 17.75 6.31 -3.55
CA ALA A 139 18.50 5.68 -2.46
C ALA A 139 18.48 4.15 -2.54
N VAL A 140 17.29 3.57 -2.84
CA VAL A 140 17.12 2.12 -3.00
C VAL A 140 17.95 1.60 -4.21
N ARG A 141 17.83 2.25 -5.36
CA ARG A 141 18.56 1.87 -6.58
C ARG A 141 20.08 1.88 -6.38
N ASP A 142 20.57 2.92 -5.70
CA ASP A 142 22.01 3.11 -5.49
C ASP A 142 22.58 2.12 -4.46
N THR A 143 21.75 1.58 -3.57
CA THR A 143 22.16 0.63 -2.51
C THR A 143 21.87 -0.83 -2.87
N ALA A 144 20.74 -1.10 -3.51
CA ALA A 144 20.29 -2.45 -3.84
C ALA A 144 20.62 -2.83 -5.30
N VAL A 145 21.87 -2.65 -5.72
CA VAL A 145 22.32 -2.80 -7.13
C VAL A 145 22.04 -4.19 -7.70
N ASP A 146 22.17 -5.23 -6.87
CA ASP A 146 21.97 -6.63 -7.28
C ASP A 146 20.53 -7.12 -7.12
N TYR A 147 19.61 -6.26 -6.64
CA TYR A 147 18.21 -6.58 -6.46
C TYR A 147 17.38 -6.16 -7.66
N GLY A 148 16.34 -6.93 -7.94
CA GLY A 148 15.41 -6.64 -9.01
C GLY A 148 13.96 -6.86 -8.60
N PRO A 149 12.97 -6.34 -9.36
CA PRO A 149 11.57 -6.64 -9.09
C PRO A 149 11.31 -8.15 -9.29
N PRO A 150 10.35 -8.74 -8.55
CA PRO A 150 9.91 -10.11 -8.78
C PRO A 150 9.51 -10.31 -10.24
N GLN A 151 9.78 -11.50 -10.80
CA GLN A 151 9.39 -11.78 -12.17
C GLN A 151 7.89 -11.59 -12.34
N THR A 152 7.49 -11.00 -13.48
CA THR A 152 6.08 -10.83 -13.85
C THR A 152 5.37 -12.16 -13.84
N ALA A 153 4.36 -12.29 -13.00
CA ALA A 153 3.43 -13.40 -13.07
C ALA A 153 2.33 -13.10 -14.10
N PHE A 154 1.47 -14.07 -14.28
CA PHE A 154 0.35 -14.16 -15.20
C PHE A 154 -0.51 -12.89 -15.35
N ASN A 155 -0.42 -11.91 -14.46
CA ASN A 155 -1.21 -10.69 -14.41
C ASN A 155 -0.38 -9.40 -14.57
N GLU A 156 0.80 -9.47 -15.16
CA GLU A 156 1.73 -8.33 -15.31
C GLU A 156 2.10 -7.64 -13.97
N ALA A 157 1.90 -8.30 -12.84
CA ALA A 157 2.29 -7.79 -11.54
C ALA A 157 3.82 -7.78 -11.44
N THR A 158 4.42 -6.59 -11.44
CA THR A 158 5.88 -6.41 -11.44
C THR A 158 6.47 -6.28 -10.05
N GLY A 159 5.62 -6.11 -9.02
CA GLY A 159 6.04 -5.73 -7.67
C GLY A 159 6.35 -4.23 -7.52
N LEU A 160 6.20 -3.44 -8.55
CA LEU A 160 6.47 -2.00 -8.55
C LEU A 160 5.18 -1.23 -8.83
N TYR A 161 4.70 -0.50 -7.82
CA TYR A 161 3.40 0.15 -7.84
C TYR A 161 3.51 1.60 -7.38
N CYS A 162 2.83 2.50 -8.08
CA CYS A 162 2.62 3.88 -7.64
C CYS A 162 1.18 4.30 -7.90
N GLY A 163 0.49 4.73 -6.87
CA GLY A 163 -0.86 5.25 -6.96
C GLY A 163 -0.95 6.72 -6.53
N GLU A 164 -2.16 7.23 -6.48
CA GLU A 164 -2.40 8.60 -6.00
C GLU A 164 -2.14 8.76 -4.48
N GLN A 165 -2.08 7.66 -3.73
CA GLN A 165 -1.95 7.70 -2.27
C GLN A 165 -0.61 7.19 -1.76
N ASP A 166 -0.03 6.17 -2.39
CA ASP A 166 1.15 5.48 -1.91
C ASP A 166 1.94 4.82 -3.05
N LEU A 167 3.18 4.48 -2.74
CA LEU A 167 4.12 3.76 -3.59
C LEU A 167 4.60 2.52 -2.86
N PHE A 168 4.75 1.41 -3.58
CA PHE A 168 5.37 0.16 -3.12
C PHE A 168 6.37 -0.35 -4.15
N ALA A 169 7.56 -0.69 -3.70
CA ALA A 169 8.60 -1.30 -4.53
C ALA A 169 9.11 -2.58 -3.85
N PHE A 170 8.75 -3.73 -4.41
CA PHE A 170 9.20 -5.06 -3.99
C PHE A 170 10.41 -5.45 -4.82
N LEU A 171 11.48 -5.84 -4.15
CA LEU A 171 12.75 -6.23 -4.77
C LEU A 171 13.23 -7.54 -4.17
N ILE A 172 13.72 -8.46 -5.01
CA ILE A 172 14.27 -9.75 -4.61
C ILE A 172 15.76 -9.84 -4.97
N ASP A 173 16.50 -10.62 -4.19
CA ASP A 173 17.87 -10.99 -4.51
C ASP A 173 17.86 -12.22 -5.45
N PRO A 174 18.09 -12.05 -6.76
CA PRO A 174 17.96 -13.15 -7.72
C PRO A 174 18.99 -14.27 -7.52
N THR A 175 20.00 -14.07 -6.68
CA THR A 175 21.02 -15.09 -6.36
C THR A 175 20.65 -15.92 -5.12
N GLY A 176 19.63 -15.51 -4.38
CA GLY A 176 19.23 -16.09 -3.09
C GLY A 176 18.17 -17.19 -3.17
N TRP A 177 17.91 -17.79 -4.32
CA TRP A 177 16.90 -18.84 -4.46
C TRP A 177 17.19 -20.06 -3.61
N ILE A 178 16.15 -20.58 -2.94
CA ILE A 178 16.16 -21.84 -2.18
C ILE A 178 14.95 -22.68 -2.55
N GLU A 179 15.11 -24.01 -2.37
CA GLU A 179 14.03 -24.97 -2.50
C GLU A 179 13.69 -25.56 -1.12
N VAL A 180 12.42 -25.54 -0.75
CA VAL A 180 11.91 -26.12 0.49
C VAL A 180 10.62 -26.87 0.20
N GLY A 181 10.62 -28.20 0.38
CA GLY A 181 9.43 -29.05 0.17
C GLY A 181 8.87 -29.03 -1.25
N GLY A 182 9.72 -28.80 -2.26
CA GLY A 182 9.33 -28.68 -3.67
C GLY A 182 8.89 -27.27 -4.09
N GLU A 183 8.85 -26.33 -3.16
CA GLU A 183 8.54 -24.91 -3.43
C GLU A 183 9.83 -24.09 -3.51
N HIS A 184 9.86 -23.09 -4.40
CA HIS A 184 11.01 -22.21 -4.59
C HIS A 184 10.77 -20.84 -3.99
N PHE A 185 11.70 -20.38 -3.16
CA PHE A 185 11.63 -19.09 -2.48
C PHE A 185 12.87 -18.25 -2.75
N CYS A 186 12.68 -16.93 -2.77
CA CYS A 186 13.74 -15.95 -2.97
C CYS A 186 13.61 -14.83 -1.91
N PRO A 187 14.69 -14.48 -1.18
CA PRO A 187 14.64 -13.41 -0.20
C PRO A 187 14.51 -12.06 -0.88
N GLY A 188 13.82 -11.15 -0.23
CA GLY A 188 13.66 -9.81 -0.70
C GLY A 188 13.32 -8.82 0.39
N PHE A 189 13.16 -7.58 -0.01
CA PHE A 189 12.58 -6.53 0.80
C PHE A 189 11.66 -5.67 -0.06
N PHE A 190 10.77 -4.95 0.58
CA PHE A 190 10.00 -3.91 -0.08
C PHE A 190 10.10 -2.62 0.71
N VAL A 191 10.03 -1.53 -0.03
CA VAL A 191 9.91 -0.19 0.53
C VAL A 191 8.57 0.40 0.17
N TRP A 192 8.06 1.26 1.02
CA TRP A 192 6.86 2.03 0.75
C TRP A 192 7.00 3.46 1.21
N ASN A 193 6.29 4.35 0.55
CA ASN A 193 6.22 5.76 0.88
C ASN A 193 4.87 6.35 0.49
N SER A 194 4.53 7.48 1.06
CA SER A 194 3.38 8.28 0.68
C SER A 194 3.70 9.77 0.71
N GLU A 195 3.92 10.37 -0.45
CA GLU A 195 4.14 11.82 -0.57
C GLU A 195 2.94 12.64 -0.06
N VAL A 196 1.79 12.00 0.02
CA VAL A 196 0.50 12.61 0.41
C VAL A 196 0.07 12.25 1.84
N GLY A 197 0.95 11.58 2.61
CA GLY A 197 0.72 11.29 4.03
C GLY A 197 -0.35 10.23 4.31
N LYS A 198 -0.65 9.35 3.36
CA LYS A 198 -1.55 8.20 3.59
C LYS A 198 -0.90 7.16 4.48
N ARG A 199 0.42 6.92 4.29
CA ARG A 199 1.22 5.96 5.03
C ARG A 199 2.50 6.60 5.53
N SER A 200 3.12 5.98 6.54
CA SER A 200 4.51 6.25 6.90
C SER A 200 5.46 5.81 5.78
N LEU A 201 6.68 6.32 5.78
CA LEU A 201 7.81 5.71 5.07
C LEU A 201 8.16 4.38 5.76
N GLY A 202 8.60 3.37 4.99
CA GLY A 202 9.12 2.16 5.59
C GLY A 202 9.82 1.20 4.65
N ILE A 203 10.44 0.20 5.26
CA ILE A 203 11.07 -0.96 4.63
C ILE A 203 10.78 -2.20 5.47
N GLN A 204 10.55 -3.34 4.81
CA GLN A 204 10.37 -4.62 5.46
C GLN A 204 10.85 -5.74 4.56
N THR A 205 11.32 -6.84 5.16
CA THR A 205 11.74 -8.05 4.47
C THR A 205 10.58 -8.98 4.15
N PHE A 206 10.73 -9.77 3.10
CA PHE A 206 9.80 -10.83 2.71
C PHE A 206 10.53 -11.97 1.98
N TRP A 207 9.81 -13.06 1.72
CA TRP A 207 10.20 -14.12 0.82
C TRP A 207 9.25 -14.18 -0.37
N PHE A 208 9.81 -14.20 -1.56
CA PHE A 208 9.04 -14.35 -2.79
C PHE A 208 8.94 -15.84 -3.13
N GLN A 209 7.72 -16.35 -3.27
CA GLN A 209 7.46 -17.72 -3.72
C GLN A 209 7.25 -17.74 -5.24
N LYS A 210 8.00 -18.59 -5.94
CA LYS A 210 7.88 -18.77 -7.38
C LYS A 210 6.72 -19.70 -7.69
N VAL A 211 5.51 -19.17 -7.83
CA VAL A 211 4.31 -19.89 -8.29
C VAL A 211 3.64 -19.10 -9.42
N CYS A 212 2.66 -19.73 -10.10
CA CYS A 212 1.97 -19.13 -11.24
C CYS A 212 1.29 -17.77 -10.95
N CYS A 213 1.16 -17.35 -9.70
CA CYS A 213 0.40 -16.17 -9.29
C CYS A 213 1.16 -15.20 -8.35
N ASN A 214 2.49 -15.21 -8.30
CA ASN A 214 3.32 -14.29 -7.47
C ASN A 214 2.86 -14.19 -6.02
N HIS A 215 3.25 -15.13 -5.21
CA HIS A 215 2.96 -15.09 -3.79
C HIS A 215 4.11 -14.44 -3.01
N LEU A 216 3.76 -13.48 -2.17
CA LEU A 216 4.66 -12.90 -1.18
C LEU A 216 4.43 -13.66 0.12
N VAL A 217 5.45 -14.36 0.58
CA VAL A 217 5.46 -15.00 1.89
C VAL A 217 6.25 -14.10 2.82
N TRP A 218 5.60 -13.57 3.82
CA TRP A 218 6.24 -12.69 4.79
C TRP A 218 7.05 -13.49 5.80
N ASP A 219 8.19 -12.96 6.20
CA ASP A 219 8.94 -13.54 7.30
C ASP A 219 8.07 -13.61 8.56
N ALA A 220 8.02 -14.78 9.17
CA ALA A 220 7.35 -14.97 10.46
C ALA A 220 8.32 -14.74 11.64
N MET A 221 9.61 -14.82 11.38
CA MET A 221 10.70 -14.59 12.34
C MET A 221 11.79 -13.74 11.69
N ASP A 222 12.55 -13.02 12.50
CA ASP A 222 13.61 -12.13 12.05
C ASP A 222 13.15 -11.02 11.07
N VAL A 223 11.89 -10.59 11.21
CA VAL A 223 11.35 -9.48 10.42
C VAL A 223 12.15 -8.22 10.73
N THR A 224 12.90 -7.75 9.75
CA THR A 224 13.49 -6.42 9.83
C THR A 224 12.49 -5.44 9.27
N GLU A 225 11.86 -4.67 10.16
CA GLU A 225 10.91 -3.62 9.81
C GLU A 225 11.39 -2.28 10.36
N PHE A 226 11.31 -1.26 9.53
CA PHE A 226 11.52 0.13 9.93
C PHE A 226 10.40 0.98 9.37
N THR A 227 9.82 1.84 10.21
CA THR A 227 8.79 2.80 9.80
C THR A 227 9.06 4.18 10.37
N ARG A 228 8.80 5.22 9.58
CA ARG A 228 8.95 6.62 9.98
C ARG A 228 7.78 7.47 9.53
N LYS A 229 7.18 8.20 10.47
CA LYS A 229 6.13 9.18 10.15
C LYS A 229 6.70 10.37 9.38
N HIS A 230 5.89 10.96 8.52
CA HIS A 230 6.23 12.18 7.76
C HIS A 230 6.21 13.45 8.63
N THR A 231 7.07 13.46 9.67
CA THR A 231 7.24 14.60 10.59
C THR A 231 8.72 14.78 10.89
N GLY A 232 9.17 16.02 11.06
CA GLY A 232 10.57 16.32 11.37
C GLY A 232 11.54 15.84 10.26
N ASN A 233 12.60 15.15 10.65
CA ASN A 233 13.71 14.77 9.77
C ASN A 233 13.46 13.47 9.02
N VAL A 234 12.34 13.33 8.31
CA VAL A 234 12.03 12.12 7.53
C VAL A 234 13.11 11.78 6.48
N ARG A 235 13.86 12.77 5.98
CA ARG A 235 14.98 12.57 5.05
C ARG A 235 16.15 11.80 5.65
N GLU A 236 16.42 11.93 6.94
CA GLU A 236 17.48 11.18 7.62
C GLU A 236 17.22 9.67 7.56
N SER A 237 15.95 9.27 7.50
CA SER A 237 15.54 7.88 7.37
C SER A 237 16.00 7.20 6.08
N LEU A 238 16.44 7.93 5.07
CA LEU A 238 17.07 7.34 3.88
C LEU A 238 18.39 6.62 4.24
N ASN A 239 19.12 7.12 5.22
CA ASN A 239 20.33 6.46 5.70
C ASN A 239 19.98 5.19 6.49
N ASP A 240 18.94 5.24 7.31
CA ASP A 240 18.46 4.06 8.02
C ASP A 240 18.04 2.96 7.04
N ILE A 241 17.34 3.33 5.96
CA ILE A 241 16.94 2.39 4.91
C ILE A 241 18.14 1.78 4.19
N ARG A 242 19.15 2.58 3.82
CA ARG A 242 20.41 2.06 3.21
C ARG A 242 21.09 1.05 4.12
N GLN A 243 21.28 1.39 5.39
CA GLN A 243 21.88 0.49 6.37
C GLN A 243 21.11 -0.82 6.54
N LEU A 244 19.76 -0.75 6.52
CA LEU A 244 18.94 -1.94 6.60
C LEU A 244 19.05 -2.83 5.36
N ILE A 245 19.15 -2.27 4.15
CA ILE A 245 19.38 -3.03 2.93
C ILE A 245 20.74 -3.77 2.99
N GLU A 246 21.80 -3.07 3.40
CA GLU A 246 23.15 -3.64 3.58
C GLU A 246 23.17 -4.75 4.65
N LEU A 247 22.50 -4.51 5.78
CA LEU A 247 22.38 -5.49 6.87
C LEU A 247 21.65 -6.77 6.43
N GLN A 248 20.65 -6.63 5.57
CA GLN A 248 19.91 -7.76 5.05
C GLN A 248 20.76 -8.63 4.12
N ALA A 249 21.54 -8.02 3.26
CA ALA A 249 22.50 -8.73 2.43
C ALA A 249 23.50 -9.52 3.29
N ALA A 250 24.00 -8.92 4.37
CA ALA A 250 24.93 -9.58 5.30
C ALA A 250 24.32 -10.74 6.10
N LYS A 251 23.02 -10.68 6.43
CA LYS A 251 22.32 -11.72 7.21
C LYS A 251 21.59 -12.78 6.36
N ARG A 252 21.77 -12.77 5.05
CA ARG A 252 21.03 -13.60 4.09
C ARG A 252 21.01 -15.08 4.48
N ASP A 253 22.18 -15.68 4.78
CA ASP A 253 22.27 -17.11 5.03
C ASP A 253 21.59 -17.53 6.33
N ALA A 254 21.75 -16.76 7.42
CA ALA A 254 21.08 -17.06 8.69
C ALA A 254 19.55 -17.00 8.55
N ARG A 255 19.03 -16.01 7.86
CA ARG A 255 17.59 -15.88 7.59
C ARG A 255 17.06 -17.01 6.73
N ARG A 256 17.85 -17.46 5.74
CA ARG A 256 17.50 -18.60 4.89
C ARG A 256 17.22 -19.85 5.68
N ASP A 257 18.11 -20.18 6.60
CA ASP A 257 18.03 -21.44 7.35
C ASP A 257 16.85 -21.41 8.33
N SER A 258 16.60 -20.27 9.00
CA SER A 258 15.44 -20.06 9.86
C SER A 258 14.12 -20.16 9.09
N PHE A 259 14.02 -19.48 7.95
CA PHE A 259 12.83 -19.54 7.09
C PHE A 259 12.55 -20.95 6.59
N ALA A 260 13.57 -21.64 6.08
CA ALA A 260 13.43 -23.02 5.56
C ALA A 260 12.94 -23.98 6.66
N ALA A 261 13.37 -23.81 7.91
CA ALA A 261 12.91 -24.63 9.03
C ALA A 261 11.42 -24.40 9.32
N ILE A 262 10.97 -23.12 9.36
CA ILE A 262 9.56 -22.76 9.58
C ILE A 262 8.68 -23.32 8.45
N ILE A 263 9.07 -23.15 7.19
CA ILE A 263 8.28 -23.67 6.06
C ILE A 263 8.16 -25.19 6.13
N ARG A 264 9.26 -25.93 6.36
CA ARG A 264 9.18 -27.39 6.52
C ARG A 264 8.23 -27.82 7.63
N LYS A 265 8.29 -27.15 8.79
CA LYS A 265 7.40 -27.43 9.92
C LYS A 265 5.95 -27.12 9.55
N SER A 266 5.66 -25.96 8.95
CA SER A 266 4.32 -25.55 8.54
C SER A 266 3.69 -26.46 7.48
N MET A 267 4.50 -27.10 6.63
CA MET A 267 4.03 -28.10 5.66
C MET A 267 3.59 -29.43 6.31
N GLN A 268 4.10 -29.74 7.49
CA GLN A 268 3.77 -30.96 8.24
C GLN A 268 2.69 -30.74 9.29
N GLU A 269 2.62 -29.56 9.87
CA GLU A 269 1.72 -29.23 10.97
C GLU A 269 0.29 -29.01 10.46
N LYS A 270 -0.63 -29.86 10.89
CA LYS A 270 -2.07 -29.72 10.61
C LYS A 270 -2.68 -28.76 11.61
N LEU A 271 -3.43 -27.78 11.11
CA LEU A 271 -4.11 -26.79 11.95
C LEU A 271 -5.45 -27.31 12.51
N GLY A 272 -6.01 -28.34 11.90
CA GLY A 272 -7.26 -28.99 12.30
C GLY A 272 -7.58 -30.19 11.40
N ASN A 273 -8.59 -30.97 11.79
CA ASN A 273 -8.97 -32.17 11.10
C ASN A 273 -10.12 -31.97 10.09
N ASP A 274 -10.93 -30.95 10.30
CA ASP A 274 -12.05 -30.59 9.43
C ASP A 274 -12.15 -29.08 9.15
N ALA A 275 -12.99 -28.75 8.18
CA ALA A 275 -13.16 -27.39 7.70
C ALA A 275 -13.76 -26.44 8.77
N GLU A 276 -14.61 -26.97 9.68
CA GLU A 276 -15.26 -26.15 10.71
C GLU A 276 -14.25 -25.75 11.80
N GLU A 277 -13.46 -26.71 12.28
CA GLU A 277 -12.41 -26.48 13.27
C GLU A 277 -11.38 -25.44 12.75
N VAL A 278 -10.89 -25.64 11.52
CA VAL A 278 -9.92 -24.74 10.87
C VAL A 278 -10.49 -23.36 10.68
N THR A 279 -11.73 -23.24 10.22
CA THR A 279 -12.39 -21.94 10.05
C THR A 279 -12.49 -21.19 11.37
N LYS A 280 -12.94 -21.85 12.44
CA LYS A 280 -13.04 -21.26 13.79
C LYS A 280 -11.68 -20.76 14.31
N LEU A 281 -10.63 -21.52 14.04
CA LEU A 281 -9.28 -21.15 14.45
C LEU A 281 -8.76 -19.95 13.67
N LEU A 282 -8.85 -19.94 12.34
CA LEU A 282 -8.38 -18.87 11.50
C LEU A 282 -9.09 -17.53 11.79
N LEU A 283 -10.39 -17.56 12.10
CA LEU A 283 -11.15 -16.35 12.45
C LEU A 283 -10.68 -15.68 13.75
N LYS A 284 -9.92 -16.37 14.62
CA LYS A 284 -9.30 -15.77 15.82
C LYS A 284 -8.07 -14.91 15.48
N HIS A 285 -7.53 -15.01 14.27
CA HIS A 285 -6.31 -14.33 13.82
C HIS A 285 -6.58 -13.06 12.97
N ASP A 286 -7.72 -12.40 13.16
CA ASP A 286 -8.08 -11.15 12.46
C ASP A 286 -8.08 -11.27 10.92
N LEU A 287 -8.44 -12.46 10.41
CA LEU A 287 -8.61 -12.74 8.99
C LEU A 287 -10.06 -12.53 8.57
N GLY A 288 -10.26 -12.00 7.36
CA GLY A 288 -11.58 -11.76 6.82
C GLY A 288 -12.38 -13.07 6.63
N LYS A 289 -13.60 -13.14 7.17
CA LYS A 289 -14.45 -14.34 7.12
C LYS A 289 -14.60 -14.90 5.71
N ASP A 290 -14.83 -14.04 4.72
CA ASP A 290 -15.04 -14.49 3.33
C ASP A 290 -13.77 -15.10 2.72
N ALA A 291 -12.60 -14.52 3.01
CA ALA A 291 -11.31 -15.06 2.55
C ALA A 291 -11.04 -16.43 3.19
N VAL A 292 -11.24 -16.54 4.51
CA VAL A 292 -11.09 -17.82 5.24
C VAL A 292 -12.04 -18.88 4.67
N THR A 293 -13.31 -18.54 4.49
CA THR A 293 -14.31 -19.50 3.97
C THR A 293 -13.93 -19.99 2.58
N ARG A 294 -13.49 -19.10 1.68
CA ARG A 294 -13.07 -19.48 0.33
C ARG A 294 -11.81 -20.35 0.35
N ALA A 295 -10.79 -19.98 1.15
CA ALA A 295 -9.54 -20.73 1.23
C ALA A 295 -9.77 -22.15 1.77
N VAL A 296 -10.51 -22.31 2.85
CA VAL A 296 -10.81 -23.62 3.45
C VAL A 296 -11.63 -24.48 2.49
N LYS A 297 -12.64 -23.91 1.81
CA LYS A 297 -13.43 -24.60 0.79
C LYS A 297 -12.56 -25.07 -0.37
N GLN A 298 -11.71 -24.21 -0.90
CA GLN A 298 -10.77 -24.55 -2.01
C GLN A 298 -9.85 -25.71 -1.66
N LEU A 299 -9.31 -25.74 -0.43
CA LEU A 299 -8.46 -26.84 0.02
C LEU A 299 -9.23 -28.16 0.15
N GLY A 300 -10.45 -28.10 0.71
CA GLY A 300 -11.32 -29.27 0.84
C GLY A 300 -11.71 -29.85 -0.53
N GLU A 301 -12.11 -29.02 -1.48
CA GLU A 301 -12.45 -29.43 -2.85
C GLU A 301 -11.26 -30.05 -3.60
N ASN A 302 -10.05 -29.57 -3.34
CA ASN A 302 -8.81 -30.08 -3.93
C ASN A 302 -8.23 -31.32 -3.18
N GLY A 303 -8.88 -31.77 -2.11
CA GLY A 303 -8.40 -32.89 -1.29
C GLY A 303 -7.06 -32.63 -0.60
N LYS A 304 -6.65 -31.35 -0.47
CA LYS A 304 -5.40 -30.96 0.21
C LYS A 304 -5.60 -30.97 1.73
N PRO A 305 -4.61 -31.47 2.50
CA PRO A 305 -4.69 -31.45 3.97
C PRO A 305 -4.65 -29.98 4.47
N PHE A 306 -5.33 -29.74 5.60
CA PHE A 306 -5.33 -28.43 6.26
C PHE A 306 -4.03 -28.20 7.03
N THR A 307 -2.88 -28.31 6.34
CA THR A 307 -1.60 -27.90 6.92
C THR A 307 -1.53 -26.39 7.00
N LEU A 308 -0.72 -25.87 7.93
CA LEU A 308 -0.53 -24.45 8.09
C LEU A 308 -0.04 -23.78 6.78
N TRP A 309 0.90 -24.47 6.07
CA TRP A 309 1.39 -24.01 4.77
C TRP A 309 0.29 -23.92 3.71
N ASN A 310 -0.51 -24.97 3.53
CA ASN A 310 -1.59 -24.96 2.54
C ASN A 310 -2.63 -23.87 2.81
N LEU A 311 -2.88 -23.57 4.08
CA LEU A 311 -3.80 -22.48 4.47
C LEU A 311 -3.21 -21.10 4.18
N VAL A 312 -1.92 -20.89 4.48
CA VAL A 312 -1.20 -19.65 4.14
C VAL A 312 -1.20 -19.44 2.62
N ASP A 313 -0.85 -20.47 1.85
CA ASP A 313 -0.85 -20.41 0.38
C ASP A 313 -2.25 -20.07 -0.16
N ALA A 314 -3.29 -20.79 0.25
CA ALA A 314 -4.65 -20.53 -0.20
C ALA A 314 -5.18 -19.15 0.17
N LEU A 315 -4.87 -18.65 1.37
CA LEU A 315 -5.26 -17.29 1.81
C LEU A 315 -4.53 -16.20 1.03
N THR A 316 -3.23 -16.36 0.79
CA THR A 316 -2.44 -15.43 -0.02
C THR A 316 -2.95 -15.37 -1.46
N GLN A 317 -3.36 -16.51 -2.04
CA GLN A 317 -4.01 -16.55 -3.36
C GLN A 317 -5.29 -15.71 -3.42
N GLN A 318 -6.09 -15.69 -2.36
CA GLN A 318 -7.31 -14.86 -2.31
C GLN A 318 -6.99 -13.35 -2.36
N ASN A 319 -5.86 -12.94 -1.78
CA ASN A 319 -5.45 -11.53 -1.71
C ASN A 319 -4.99 -10.97 -3.07
N VAL A 320 -4.65 -11.82 -4.05
CA VAL A 320 -4.28 -11.40 -5.42
C VAL A 320 -5.39 -10.57 -6.09
N SER A 321 -6.64 -10.79 -5.71
CA SER A 321 -7.79 -10.04 -6.26
C SER A 321 -7.92 -8.61 -5.73
N LEU A 322 -7.15 -8.21 -4.72
CA LEU A 322 -7.19 -6.87 -4.16
C LEU A 322 -6.57 -5.86 -5.13
N THR A 323 -7.30 -4.78 -5.38
CA THR A 323 -6.98 -3.78 -6.42
C THR A 323 -5.74 -2.95 -6.08
N TYR A 324 -5.55 -2.64 -4.79
CA TYR A 324 -4.49 -1.74 -4.34
C TYR A 324 -3.36 -2.51 -3.69
N ALA A 325 -2.12 -2.17 -4.05
CA ALA A 325 -0.91 -2.81 -3.52
C ALA A 325 -0.83 -2.72 -1.99
N GLY A 326 -1.21 -1.59 -1.41
CA GLY A 326 -1.22 -1.40 0.04
C GLY A 326 -2.20 -2.30 0.77
N ASP A 327 -3.42 -2.48 0.25
CA ASP A 327 -4.43 -3.34 0.86
C ASP A 327 -4.02 -4.81 0.76
N ARG A 328 -3.44 -5.21 -0.39
CA ARG A 328 -2.86 -6.53 -0.57
C ARG A 328 -1.72 -6.80 0.42
N THR A 329 -0.79 -5.85 0.55
CA THR A 329 0.33 -5.95 1.49
C THR A 329 -0.16 -6.17 2.93
N GLU A 330 -1.13 -5.39 3.38
CA GLU A 330 -1.71 -5.54 4.72
C GLU A 330 -2.40 -6.90 4.92
N ALA A 331 -3.12 -7.37 3.89
CA ALA A 331 -3.78 -8.68 3.94
C ALA A 331 -2.76 -9.82 4.00
N ASP A 332 -1.71 -9.77 3.17
CA ASP A 332 -0.64 -10.77 3.15
C ASP A 332 0.15 -10.79 4.47
N GLN A 333 0.43 -9.63 5.07
CA GLN A 333 1.07 -9.54 6.39
C GLN A 333 0.23 -10.19 7.50
N LYS A 334 -1.10 -10.08 7.45
CA LYS A 334 -1.99 -10.77 8.40
C LYS A 334 -1.93 -12.30 8.23
N VAL A 335 -1.90 -12.76 6.98
CA VAL A 335 -1.77 -14.19 6.67
C VAL A 335 -0.42 -14.74 7.16
N ALA A 336 0.66 -14.02 6.96
CA ALA A 336 2.00 -14.44 7.35
C ALA A 336 2.16 -14.66 8.87
N LYS A 337 1.42 -13.92 9.69
CA LYS A 337 1.42 -14.15 11.16
C LYS A 337 1.02 -15.57 11.55
N LEU A 338 0.28 -16.26 10.68
CA LEU A 338 -0.03 -17.68 10.92
C LEU A 338 1.22 -18.57 10.92
N LEU A 339 2.25 -18.24 10.13
CA LEU A 339 3.50 -18.99 10.14
C LEU A 339 4.20 -18.94 11.50
N GLY A 340 3.97 -17.90 12.28
CA GLY A 340 4.42 -17.81 13.67
C GLY A 340 3.81 -18.86 14.60
N LEU A 341 2.74 -19.57 14.19
CA LEU A 341 2.20 -20.71 14.95
C LEU A 341 3.10 -21.94 14.86
N SER A 342 3.95 -22.02 13.83
CA SER A 342 4.95 -23.08 13.64
C SER A 342 6.36 -22.68 14.12
N ALA A 343 6.56 -21.49 14.64
CA ALA A 343 7.86 -20.98 15.06
C ALA A 343 8.35 -21.59 16.38
#